data_7867f14560e2badf1c00017b02faa751
#
_entry.id   7867f14560e2badf1c00017b02faa751
#
_cell.length_a   1.000
_cell.length_b   1.000
_cell.length_c   1.000
_cell.angle_alpha   90.00
_cell.angle_beta   90.00
_cell.angle_gamma   90.00
#
_symmetry.space_group_name_H-M   'P 1'
#
loop_
_entity.id
_entity.type
_entity.pdbx_description
1 polymer ?
#
loop_
_entity_poly.entity_id
_entity_poly.type
_entity_poly.pdbx_seq_one_letter_code
_entity_poly.pdbx_strand_id
1 'polypeptide(L)'
;MRTPLVTVILPAKDAGEYIGTTLETLARQFAHADALKLVAIDDGSRDDTGALMRQYAERFAHAEVVRNPTARGLASARNQGLEHVEGDAFCFLDGDDWMQPRRLEVLVSRLRELDCDFLRTDHVAVTGRERTLVRAPYPWRERVLPPREAILPEGETTMVDYPFAWAGVFHRRVIDRGLADFPPGLFTAEDRPWIWRLHLQAASFAVVDAPALLYRRGVATSLTQVRDRRQLDFARAMGQVIDVVEQDHEAERFLPKVVRTALALSSHHLVRARRMSPQLRAEMRTGIRDMLGRLPADEVGAVLGRLDGPRRRVLARILRQAGRAR
;
A
#
# COMPACT_ATOMS: atom_id res chain seq x y z
N MET A 1 14.14 -0.69 30.61
CA MET A 1 13.29 0.13 29.73
C MET A 1 11.99 -0.65 29.52
N ARG A 2 10.85 0.03 29.43
CA ARG A 2 9.59 -0.65 29.08
C ARG A 2 9.58 -0.97 27.59
N THR A 3 9.00 -2.11 27.19
CA THR A 3 8.79 -2.45 25.78
C THR A 3 7.85 -1.42 25.15
N PRO A 4 8.16 -0.84 23.98
CA PRO A 4 7.28 0.11 23.31
C PRO A 4 5.95 -0.53 22.94
N LEU A 5 4.89 0.27 22.90
CA LEU A 5 3.54 -0.20 22.55
C LEU A 5 3.39 -0.42 21.04
N VAL A 6 4.11 0.38 20.26
CA VAL A 6 4.05 0.36 18.79
C VAL A 6 5.41 0.70 18.18
N THR A 7 5.78 -0.02 17.12
CA THR A 7 6.89 0.34 16.24
C THR A 7 6.36 1.02 14.99
N VAL A 8 6.90 2.20 14.66
CA VAL A 8 6.60 2.92 13.42
C VAL A 8 7.74 2.71 12.45
N ILE A 9 7.46 2.09 11.32
CA ILE A 9 8.40 1.88 10.21
C ILE A 9 8.24 3.07 9.25
N LEU A 10 9.31 3.86 9.09
CA LEU A 10 9.32 5.08 8.30
C LEU A 10 10.38 4.98 7.19
N PRO A 11 10.04 4.41 6.02
CA PRO A 11 10.91 4.46 4.86
C PRO A 11 10.86 5.86 4.24
N ALA A 12 12.02 6.39 3.85
CA ALA A 12 12.07 7.62 3.06
C ALA A 12 13.25 7.63 2.10
N LYS A 13 13.07 8.33 1.00
CA LYS A 13 14.10 8.60 0.01
C LYS A 13 13.88 9.98 -0.61
N ASP A 14 14.92 10.81 -0.55
CA ASP A 14 14.89 12.19 -1.10
C ASP A 14 13.64 12.97 -0.61
N ALA A 15 13.39 12.93 0.72
CA ALA A 15 12.24 13.52 1.41
C ALA A 15 12.64 14.70 2.33
N GLY A 16 13.81 15.32 2.14
CA GLY A 16 14.34 16.36 3.02
C GLY A 16 13.39 17.53 3.23
N GLU A 17 12.57 17.86 2.23
CA GLU A 17 11.55 18.93 2.34
C GLU A 17 10.41 18.57 3.32
N TYR A 18 10.10 17.29 3.54
CA TYR A 18 8.89 16.84 4.23
C TYR A 18 9.18 16.11 5.54
N ILE A 19 10.30 15.38 5.62
CA ILE A 19 10.60 14.43 6.69
C ILE A 19 10.60 15.10 8.08
N GLY A 20 11.00 16.37 8.18
CA GLY A 20 10.94 17.12 9.43
C GLY A 20 9.52 17.24 9.99
N THR A 21 8.53 17.56 9.13
CA THR A 21 7.12 17.62 9.54
C THR A 21 6.61 16.24 9.94
N THR A 22 6.96 15.20 9.20
CA THR A 22 6.60 13.82 9.48
C THR A 22 7.06 13.40 10.87
N LEU A 23 8.35 13.59 11.17
CA LEU A 23 8.97 13.23 12.46
C LEU A 23 8.48 14.10 13.62
N GLU A 24 8.25 15.40 13.37
CA GLU A 24 7.68 16.32 14.37
C GLU A 24 6.30 15.87 14.84
N THR A 25 5.42 15.50 13.90
CA THR A 25 4.07 15.03 14.25
C THR A 25 4.08 13.64 14.88
N LEU A 26 5.04 12.79 14.48
CA LEU A 26 5.22 11.46 15.06
C LEU A 26 5.67 11.54 16.54
N ALA A 27 6.58 12.45 16.88
CA ALA A 27 7.05 12.65 18.24
C ALA A 27 5.93 13.08 19.22
N ARG A 28 4.77 13.52 18.71
CA ARG A 28 3.61 13.98 19.50
C ARG A 28 2.47 12.96 19.58
N GLN A 29 2.72 11.71 19.21
CA GLN A 29 1.65 10.69 19.16
C GLN A 29 1.27 10.14 20.53
N PHE A 30 2.16 10.18 21.50
CA PHE A 30 1.96 9.72 22.86
C PHE A 30 2.43 10.76 23.88
N ALA A 31 1.82 10.75 25.05
CA ALA A 31 2.28 11.57 26.19
C ALA A 31 3.63 11.06 26.75
N HIS A 32 3.91 9.77 26.62
CA HIS A 32 5.11 9.12 27.10
C HIS A 32 5.99 8.69 25.92
N ALA A 33 7.22 9.17 25.88
CA ALA A 33 8.16 8.95 24.79
C ALA A 33 8.58 7.47 24.62
N ASP A 34 8.48 6.67 25.68
CA ASP A 34 8.79 5.24 25.67
C ASP A 34 7.70 4.35 25.04
N ALA A 35 6.52 4.92 24.71
CA ALA A 35 5.43 4.18 24.09
C ALA A 35 5.65 3.87 22.61
N LEU A 36 6.56 4.58 21.94
CA LEU A 36 6.81 4.47 20.52
C LEU A 36 8.26 4.14 20.22
N LYS A 37 8.52 3.15 19.37
CA LYS A 37 9.79 2.92 18.70
C LYS A 37 9.72 3.47 17.28
N LEU A 38 10.69 4.33 16.91
CA LEU A 38 10.89 4.76 15.53
C LEU A 38 11.92 3.86 14.84
N VAL A 39 11.58 3.28 13.70
CA VAL A 39 12.51 2.61 12.78
C VAL A 39 12.49 3.39 11.46
N ALA A 40 13.47 4.27 11.29
CA ALA A 40 13.60 5.11 10.11
C ALA A 40 14.59 4.51 9.11
N ILE A 41 14.16 4.29 7.87
CA ILE A 41 14.99 3.70 6.81
C ILE A 41 15.25 4.76 5.74
N ASP A 42 16.47 5.29 5.70
CA ASP A 42 16.96 6.15 4.61
C ASP A 42 17.39 5.27 3.42
N ASP A 43 16.54 5.15 2.42
CA ASP A 43 16.76 4.31 1.26
C ASP A 43 17.65 4.98 0.20
N GLY A 44 18.87 5.36 0.60
CA GLY A 44 19.89 5.91 -0.28
C GLY A 44 19.58 7.33 -0.76
N SER A 45 19.10 8.21 0.12
CA SER A 45 18.84 9.62 -0.19
C SER A 45 20.14 10.37 -0.54
N ARG A 46 20.00 11.36 -1.41
CA ARG A 46 21.06 12.26 -1.87
C ARG A 46 20.96 13.66 -1.27
N ASP A 47 19.84 13.95 -0.62
CA ASP A 47 19.53 15.19 0.10
C ASP A 47 19.74 15.02 1.62
N ASP A 48 19.25 15.98 2.40
CA ASP A 48 19.41 16.00 3.85
C ASP A 48 18.51 15.03 4.62
N THR A 49 17.71 14.17 3.93
CA THR A 49 16.77 13.23 4.56
C THR A 49 17.41 12.44 5.69
N GLY A 50 18.55 11.77 5.42
CA GLY A 50 19.22 10.94 6.42
C GLY A 50 19.83 11.74 7.57
N ALA A 51 20.27 12.97 7.35
CA ALA A 51 20.75 13.86 8.40
C ALA A 51 19.59 14.29 9.33
N LEU A 52 18.48 14.69 8.75
CA LEU A 52 17.26 15.06 9.48
C LEU A 52 16.71 13.88 10.29
N MET A 53 16.67 12.67 9.72
CA MET A 53 16.25 11.47 10.46
C MET A 53 17.08 11.26 11.72
N ARG A 54 18.42 11.35 11.62
CA ARG A 54 19.31 11.20 12.80
C ARG A 54 19.06 12.31 13.83
N GLN A 55 18.95 13.56 13.39
CA GLN A 55 18.68 14.69 14.28
C GLN A 55 17.36 14.53 15.05
N TYR A 56 16.29 14.13 14.36
CA TYR A 56 14.98 13.95 15.00
C TYR A 56 14.90 12.65 15.82
N ALA A 57 15.72 11.63 15.53
CA ALA A 57 15.76 10.39 16.29
C ALA A 57 16.06 10.62 17.78
N GLU A 58 16.86 11.66 18.11
CA GLU A 58 17.18 12.04 19.48
C GLU A 58 15.95 12.43 20.33
N ARG A 59 14.81 12.69 19.69
CA ARG A 59 13.54 13.03 20.37
C ARG A 59 12.70 11.82 20.78
N PHE A 60 13.11 10.63 20.38
CA PHE A 60 12.42 9.37 20.69
C PHE A 60 13.23 8.57 21.70
N ALA A 61 12.56 7.99 22.69
CA ALA A 61 13.23 7.15 23.69
C ALA A 61 13.78 5.86 23.05
N HIS A 62 13.11 5.38 21.99
CA HIS A 62 13.53 4.25 21.18
C HIS A 62 13.54 4.65 19.72
N ALA A 63 14.73 4.77 19.13
CA ALA A 63 14.88 5.11 17.72
C ALA A 63 16.03 4.33 17.09
N GLU A 64 15.80 3.94 15.87
CA GLU A 64 16.79 3.25 15.03
C GLU A 64 16.76 3.90 13.64
N VAL A 65 17.92 4.34 13.14
CA VAL A 65 18.05 4.95 11.82
C VAL A 65 18.99 4.10 10.99
N VAL A 66 18.43 3.43 10.00
CA VAL A 66 19.16 2.56 9.08
C VAL A 66 19.34 3.28 7.75
N ARG A 67 20.57 3.30 7.21
CA ARG A 67 20.88 3.90 5.91
C ARG A 67 21.31 2.86 4.91
N ASN A 68 20.62 2.80 3.78
CA ASN A 68 21.05 2.04 2.62
C ASN A 68 22.05 2.89 1.79
N PRO A 69 23.20 2.36 1.36
CA PRO A 69 24.15 3.10 0.52
C PRO A 69 23.59 3.40 -0.87
N THR A 70 22.69 2.56 -1.35
CA THR A 70 21.95 2.71 -2.62
C THR A 70 20.49 2.35 -2.41
N ALA A 71 19.60 2.99 -3.16
CA ALA A 71 18.15 2.74 -3.06
C ALA A 71 17.80 1.28 -3.41
N ARG A 72 17.07 0.62 -2.53
CA ARG A 72 16.57 -0.75 -2.67
C ARG A 72 15.08 -0.81 -3.04
N GLY A 73 14.40 0.33 -2.97
CA GLY A 73 12.97 0.49 -3.23
C GLY A 73 12.09 0.36 -1.99
N LEU A 74 10.89 0.94 -2.09
CA LEU A 74 9.96 1.10 -0.95
C LEU A 74 9.61 -0.24 -0.29
N ALA A 75 9.30 -1.28 -1.07
CA ALA A 75 9.03 -2.63 -0.56
C ALA A 75 10.18 -3.16 0.29
N SER A 76 11.42 -3.07 -0.23
CA SER A 76 12.62 -3.55 0.49
C SER A 76 12.88 -2.74 1.75
N ALA A 77 12.69 -1.42 1.73
CA ALA A 77 12.86 -0.56 2.89
C ALA A 77 11.82 -0.86 3.98
N ARG A 78 10.55 -1.11 3.61
CA ARG A 78 9.51 -1.55 4.55
C ARG A 78 9.84 -2.90 5.16
N ASN A 79 10.27 -3.88 4.35
CA ASN A 79 10.66 -5.21 4.84
C ASN A 79 11.85 -5.13 5.79
N GLN A 80 12.86 -4.32 5.48
CA GLN A 80 13.98 -4.07 6.37
C GLN A 80 13.50 -3.50 7.72
N GLY A 81 12.54 -2.58 7.71
CA GLY A 81 11.95 -2.05 8.94
C GLY A 81 11.18 -3.09 9.76
N LEU A 82 10.55 -4.09 9.12
CA LEU A 82 9.84 -5.17 9.82
C LEU A 82 10.76 -6.03 10.69
N GLU A 83 12.04 -6.18 10.30
CA GLU A 83 13.04 -6.94 11.07
C GLU A 83 13.35 -6.31 12.43
N HIS A 84 13.06 -5.00 12.60
CA HIS A 84 13.34 -4.21 13.80
C HIS A 84 12.08 -3.95 14.67
N VAL A 85 10.96 -4.61 14.36
CA VAL A 85 9.71 -4.41 15.11
C VAL A 85 9.82 -4.96 16.53
N GLU A 86 9.52 -4.11 17.50
CA GLU A 86 9.36 -4.43 18.90
C GLU A 86 7.96 -4.08 19.38
N GLY A 87 7.51 -4.73 20.47
CA GLY A 87 6.17 -4.55 21.02
C GLY A 87 5.10 -5.35 20.27
N ASP A 88 3.84 -5.08 20.63
CA ASP A 88 2.68 -5.85 20.17
C ASP A 88 2.09 -5.31 18.86
N ALA A 89 2.41 -4.07 18.50
CA ALA A 89 1.84 -3.40 17.35
C ALA A 89 2.91 -2.74 16.46
N PHE A 90 2.62 -2.61 15.18
CA PHE A 90 3.44 -1.84 14.23
C PHE A 90 2.57 -1.11 13.20
N CYS A 91 3.11 -0.08 12.60
CA CYS A 91 2.51 0.61 11.46
C CYS A 91 3.58 1.16 10.51
N PHE A 92 3.15 1.52 9.30
CA PHE A 92 3.97 2.23 8.33
C PHE A 92 3.61 3.72 8.32
N LEU A 93 4.58 4.56 8.01
CA LEU A 93 4.40 5.99 7.77
C LEU A 93 5.36 6.42 6.67
N ASP A 94 4.85 6.93 5.56
CA ASP A 94 5.69 7.40 4.47
C ASP A 94 6.33 8.77 4.83
N GLY A 95 7.56 9.01 4.37
CA GLY A 95 8.39 10.14 4.79
C GLY A 95 7.90 11.53 4.38
N ASP A 96 6.84 11.62 3.58
CA ASP A 96 6.19 12.86 3.13
C ASP A 96 4.79 13.08 3.74
N ASP A 97 4.31 12.13 4.57
CA ASP A 97 3.00 12.19 5.22
C ASP A 97 3.11 12.63 6.69
N TRP A 98 2.00 12.99 7.31
CA TRP A 98 1.98 13.34 8.73
C TRP A 98 0.68 12.93 9.43
N MET A 99 0.70 12.89 10.74
CA MET A 99 -0.41 12.42 11.57
C MET A 99 -0.97 13.53 12.44
N GLN A 100 -2.28 13.54 12.63
CA GLN A 100 -2.88 14.33 13.70
C GLN A 100 -2.45 13.80 15.07
N PRO A 101 -2.43 14.66 16.11
CA PRO A 101 -2.04 14.26 17.46
C PRO A 101 -2.86 13.07 17.99
N ARG A 102 -2.22 12.19 18.75
CA ARG A 102 -2.83 11.04 19.43
C ARG A 102 -3.42 9.96 18.52
N ARG A 103 -3.15 10.03 17.20
CA ARG A 103 -3.63 9.00 16.28
C ARG A 103 -3.17 7.59 16.67
N LEU A 104 -1.87 7.43 16.92
CA LEU A 104 -1.31 6.11 17.27
C LEU A 104 -1.78 5.64 18.65
N GLU A 105 -1.90 6.55 19.61
CA GLU A 105 -2.45 6.23 20.91
C GLU A 105 -3.86 5.63 20.81
N VAL A 106 -4.74 6.25 20.01
CA VAL A 106 -6.10 5.75 19.76
C VAL A 106 -6.06 4.42 19.04
N LEU A 107 -5.25 4.28 17.98
CA LEU A 107 -5.19 3.04 17.20
C LEU A 107 -4.67 1.86 17.99
N VAL A 108 -3.64 2.04 18.85
CA VAL A 108 -3.09 0.99 19.69
C VAL A 108 -4.11 0.56 20.77
N SER A 109 -4.83 1.54 21.37
CA SER A 109 -5.90 1.23 22.31
C SER A 109 -6.99 0.37 21.65
N ARG A 110 -7.47 0.80 20.47
CA ARG A 110 -8.51 0.08 19.73
C ARG A 110 -8.06 -1.29 19.26
N LEU A 111 -6.78 -1.43 18.81
CA LEU A 111 -6.24 -2.74 18.42
C LEU A 111 -6.27 -3.75 19.57
N ARG A 112 -5.92 -3.29 20.78
CA ARG A 112 -5.96 -4.11 21.99
C ARG A 112 -7.39 -4.44 22.44
N GLU A 113 -8.29 -3.44 22.40
CA GLU A 113 -9.70 -3.62 22.79
C GLU A 113 -10.43 -4.59 21.86
N LEU A 114 -10.18 -4.51 20.55
CA LEU A 114 -10.82 -5.35 19.54
C LEU A 114 -10.11 -6.69 19.33
N ASP A 115 -8.89 -6.83 19.79
CA ASP A 115 -8.03 -8.03 19.66
C ASP A 115 -8.06 -8.63 18.25
N CYS A 116 -7.85 -7.80 17.24
CA CYS A 116 -7.81 -8.23 15.83
C CYS A 116 -6.40 -8.16 15.24
N ASP A 117 -6.20 -8.78 14.07
CA ASP A 117 -4.90 -8.84 13.42
C ASP A 117 -4.46 -7.46 12.91
N PHE A 118 -5.41 -6.65 12.41
CA PHE A 118 -5.09 -5.30 11.97
C PHE A 118 -6.31 -4.37 11.95
N LEU A 119 -6.03 -3.09 12.08
CA LEU A 119 -7.02 -2.02 11.92
C LEU A 119 -6.77 -1.24 10.64
N ARG A 120 -7.87 -0.80 10.02
CA ARG A 120 -7.86 0.14 8.90
C ARG A 120 -8.59 1.41 9.29
N THR A 121 -8.22 2.53 8.68
CA THR A 121 -8.82 3.85 8.95
C THR A 121 -9.05 4.62 7.69
N ASP A 122 -9.90 5.61 7.76
CA ASP A 122 -9.96 6.71 6.81
C ASP A 122 -8.66 7.52 6.84
N HIS A 123 -8.45 8.34 5.80
CA HIS A 123 -7.36 9.31 5.76
C HIS A 123 -7.81 10.61 5.08
N VAL A 124 -7.00 11.64 5.19
CA VAL A 124 -7.24 12.91 4.50
C VAL A 124 -6.18 13.11 3.43
N ALA A 125 -6.59 13.12 2.16
CA ALA A 125 -5.72 13.51 1.07
C ALA A 125 -5.53 15.04 1.05
N VAL A 126 -4.27 15.47 0.93
CA VAL A 126 -3.88 16.88 0.98
C VAL A 126 -3.23 17.29 -0.33
N THR A 127 -3.85 18.22 -1.05
CA THR A 127 -3.31 18.79 -2.29
C THR A 127 -3.25 20.31 -2.13
N GLY A 128 -2.05 20.85 -1.91
CA GLY A 128 -1.91 22.25 -1.55
C GLY A 128 -2.72 22.62 -0.30
N ARG A 129 -3.74 23.45 -0.44
CA ARG A 129 -4.66 23.84 0.65
C ARG A 129 -5.90 22.96 0.77
N GLU A 130 -6.16 22.14 -0.23
CA GLU A 130 -7.34 21.27 -0.24
C GLU A 130 -7.14 20.07 0.67
N ARG A 131 -8.22 19.70 1.36
CA ARG A 131 -8.31 18.54 2.26
C ARG A 131 -9.52 17.72 1.87
N THR A 132 -9.30 16.48 1.44
CA THR A 132 -10.37 15.57 1.02
C THR A 132 -10.36 14.33 1.90
N LEU A 133 -11.46 14.08 2.60
CA LEU A 133 -11.63 12.83 3.35
C LEU A 133 -11.78 11.67 2.37
N VAL A 134 -10.91 10.67 2.51
CA VAL A 134 -10.97 9.41 1.77
C VAL A 134 -11.34 8.32 2.75
N ARG A 135 -12.53 7.77 2.59
CA ARG A 135 -13.04 6.71 3.46
C ARG A 135 -12.47 5.36 3.06
N ALA A 136 -12.11 4.56 4.06
CA ALA A 136 -11.86 3.14 3.86
C ALA A 136 -13.16 2.50 3.35
N PRO A 137 -13.12 1.78 2.20
CA PRO A 137 -14.33 1.34 1.50
C PRO A 137 -14.94 0.09 2.14
N TYR A 138 -15.34 0.21 3.40
CA TYR A 138 -16.02 -0.83 4.14
C TYR A 138 -17.09 -0.20 5.05
N PRO A 139 -18.35 -0.64 4.98
CA PRO A 139 -19.45 0.06 5.67
C PRO A 139 -19.46 -0.17 7.18
N TRP A 140 -18.94 -1.32 7.65
CA TRP A 140 -18.95 -1.66 9.06
C TRP A 140 -17.77 -1.03 9.78
N ARG A 141 -18.06 -0.29 10.85
CA ARG A 141 -17.07 0.37 11.70
C ARG A 141 -17.07 -0.27 13.07
N GLU A 142 -15.90 -0.23 13.75
CA GLU A 142 -15.73 -0.70 15.13
C GLU A 142 -16.16 -2.17 15.34
N ARG A 143 -16.14 -2.97 14.29
CA ARG A 143 -16.59 -4.35 14.30
C ARG A 143 -15.51 -5.27 13.73
N VAL A 144 -15.14 -6.29 14.50
CA VAL A 144 -14.18 -7.31 14.09
C VAL A 144 -14.85 -8.31 13.14
N LEU A 145 -14.24 -8.49 11.97
CA LEU A 145 -14.77 -9.34 10.90
C LEU A 145 -13.62 -10.08 10.19
N PRO A 146 -13.89 -11.19 9.51
CA PRO A 146 -12.92 -11.82 8.61
C PRO A 146 -12.57 -10.88 7.46
N PRO A 147 -11.27 -10.61 7.17
CA PRO A 147 -10.88 -9.65 6.14
C PRO A 147 -11.34 -10.05 4.73
N ARG A 148 -11.48 -11.34 4.47
CA ARG A 148 -11.93 -11.86 3.16
C ARG A 148 -13.36 -11.43 2.79
N GLU A 149 -14.20 -11.12 3.78
CA GLU A 149 -15.54 -10.56 3.53
C GLU A 149 -15.50 -9.11 3.01
N ALA A 150 -14.36 -8.43 3.15
CA ALA A 150 -14.14 -7.08 2.65
C ALA A 150 -13.50 -7.03 1.25
N ILE A 151 -13.34 -8.17 0.58
CA ILE A 151 -12.85 -8.25 -0.81
C ILE A 151 -13.97 -7.96 -1.80
N LEU A 152 -15.19 -8.34 -1.48
CA LEU A 152 -16.38 -8.24 -2.34
C LEU A 152 -17.31 -7.10 -1.88
N PRO A 153 -18.27 -6.67 -2.73
CA PRO A 153 -18.60 -7.21 -4.06
C PRO A 153 -17.65 -6.76 -5.17
N GLU A 154 -17.58 -7.53 -6.25
CA GLU A 154 -16.68 -7.26 -7.38
C GLU A 154 -16.90 -5.90 -8.02
N GLY A 155 -18.18 -5.49 -8.13
CA GLY A 155 -18.64 -4.29 -8.83
C GLY A 155 -18.29 -2.99 -8.13
N GLU A 156 -17.89 -3.01 -6.86
CA GLU A 156 -17.66 -1.86 -6.02
C GLU A 156 -16.17 -1.66 -5.70
N THR A 157 -15.82 -0.51 -5.14
CA THR A 157 -14.52 -0.28 -4.50
C THR A 157 -14.55 -0.94 -3.12
N THR A 158 -13.58 -1.80 -2.85
CA THR A 158 -13.52 -2.62 -1.63
C THR A 158 -12.15 -2.49 -0.95
N MET A 159 -11.94 -3.17 0.18
CA MET A 159 -10.71 -3.02 0.95
C MET A 159 -9.43 -3.43 0.19
N VAL A 160 -9.50 -4.33 -0.77
CA VAL A 160 -8.36 -4.67 -1.65
C VAL A 160 -8.07 -3.58 -2.70
N ASP A 161 -9.00 -2.64 -2.93
CA ASP A 161 -8.78 -1.44 -3.73
C ASP A 161 -8.25 -0.26 -2.90
N TYR A 162 -8.03 -0.46 -1.58
CA TYR A 162 -7.53 0.51 -0.61
C TYR A 162 -6.15 0.06 -0.06
N PRO A 163 -5.11 -0.06 -0.92
CA PRO A 163 -3.85 -0.74 -0.58
C PRO A 163 -2.84 0.15 0.17
N PHE A 164 -3.30 1.16 0.90
CA PHE A 164 -2.44 2.08 1.62
C PHE A 164 -1.86 1.42 2.87
N ALA A 165 -0.59 1.01 2.85
CA ALA A 165 0.06 0.33 3.97
C ALA A 165 0.00 1.14 5.27
N TRP A 166 0.12 2.47 5.19
CA TRP A 166 0.07 3.41 6.30
C TRP A 166 -1.34 3.71 6.83
N ALA A 167 -2.40 3.25 6.18
CA ALA A 167 -3.78 3.56 6.58
C ALA A 167 -4.29 2.64 7.70
N GLY A 168 -3.49 2.37 8.72
CA GLY A 168 -3.89 1.54 9.85
C GLY A 168 -2.73 1.16 10.77
N VAL A 169 -2.98 0.18 11.62
CA VAL A 169 -2.03 -0.42 12.54
C VAL A 169 -2.22 -1.95 12.54
N PHE A 170 -1.16 -2.68 12.76
CA PHE A 170 -1.11 -4.14 12.68
C PHE A 170 -0.63 -4.71 14.01
N HIS A 171 -1.24 -5.82 14.44
CA HIS A 171 -0.73 -6.61 15.54
C HIS A 171 0.52 -7.39 15.09
N ARG A 172 1.52 -7.56 15.94
CA ARG A 172 2.77 -8.27 15.63
C ARG A 172 2.55 -9.67 15.05
N ARG A 173 1.48 -10.37 15.47
CA ARG A 173 1.13 -11.70 14.94
C ARG A 173 0.95 -11.74 13.39
N VAL A 174 0.76 -10.58 12.73
CA VAL A 174 0.77 -10.48 11.26
C VAL A 174 2.16 -10.74 10.71
N ILE A 175 3.22 -10.27 11.40
CA ILE A 175 4.63 -10.60 11.07
C ILE A 175 4.89 -12.08 11.32
N ASP A 176 4.50 -12.58 12.49
CA ASP A 176 4.76 -13.96 12.92
C ASP A 176 4.12 -15.00 11.97
N ARG A 177 3.07 -14.60 11.27
CA ARG A 177 2.39 -15.40 10.21
C ARG A 177 2.93 -15.16 8.80
N GLY A 178 3.94 -14.31 8.60
CA GLY A 178 4.51 -13.99 7.29
C GLY A 178 3.57 -13.18 6.38
N LEU A 179 2.66 -12.37 6.97
CA LEU A 179 1.67 -11.60 6.21
C LEU A 179 2.02 -10.11 6.06
N ALA A 180 3.07 -9.65 6.75
CA ALA A 180 3.44 -8.23 6.79
C ALA A 180 4.37 -7.83 5.65
N ASP A 181 5.18 -8.75 5.12
CA ASP A 181 6.22 -8.48 4.13
C ASP A 181 5.66 -8.12 2.75
N PHE A 182 6.37 -7.24 2.06
CA PHE A 182 6.06 -6.85 0.68
C PHE A 182 6.85 -7.70 -0.31
N PRO A 183 6.27 -8.09 -1.44
CA PRO A 183 6.97 -8.91 -2.43
C PRO A 183 8.17 -8.13 -3.01
N PRO A 184 9.36 -8.77 -3.06
CA PRO A 184 10.56 -8.11 -3.56
C PRO A 184 10.53 -7.87 -5.07
N GLY A 185 11.34 -6.92 -5.54
CA GLY A 185 11.54 -6.65 -6.96
C GLY A 185 10.43 -5.85 -7.65
N LEU A 186 9.48 -5.31 -6.89
CA LEU A 186 8.51 -4.33 -7.35
C LEU A 186 8.90 -2.94 -6.84
N PHE A 187 9.03 -1.97 -7.74
CA PHE A 187 9.31 -0.58 -7.39
C PHE A 187 8.03 0.27 -7.29
N THR A 188 6.93 -0.21 -7.88
CA THR A 188 5.60 0.38 -7.76
C THR A 188 4.54 -0.71 -7.68
N ALA A 189 3.37 -0.40 -7.10
CA ALA A 189 2.24 -1.32 -6.92
C ALA A 189 2.56 -2.56 -6.05
N GLU A 190 3.62 -2.52 -5.25
CA GLU A 190 4.03 -3.55 -4.30
C GLU A 190 2.96 -3.79 -3.22
N ASP A 191 2.15 -2.78 -2.96
CA ASP A 191 1.04 -2.81 -2.02
C ASP A 191 -0.14 -3.68 -2.50
N ARG A 192 -0.27 -3.94 -3.81
CA ARG A 192 -1.36 -4.74 -4.38
C ARG A 192 -1.32 -6.20 -3.97
N PRO A 193 -0.26 -6.97 -4.24
CA PRO A 193 -0.19 -8.37 -3.78
C PRO A 193 -0.17 -8.48 -2.25
N TRP A 194 0.43 -7.49 -1.55
CA TRP A 194 0.43 -7.44 -0.11
C TRP A 194 -0.98 -7.33 0.48
N ILE A 195 -1.81 -6.37 0.02
CA ILE A 195 -3.17 -6.17 0.56
C ILE A 195 -4.09 -7.36 0.25
N TRP A 196 -3.94 -7.98 -0.92
CA TRP A 196 -4.70 -9.17 -1.27
C TRP A 196 -4.34 -10.35 -0.37
N ARG A 197 -3.04 -10.65 -0.19
CA ARG A 197 -2.57 -11.69 0.71
C ARG A 197 -3.05 -11.46 2.14
N LEU A 198 -2.94 -10.24 2.63
CA LEU A 198 -3.41 -9.87 3.97
C LEU A 198 -4.91 -10.14 4.14
N HIS A 199 -5.76 -9.77 3.16
CA HIS A 199 -7.21 -9.97 3.26
C HIS A 199 -7.62 -11.43 3.07
N LEU A 200 -6.89 -12.23 2.32
CA LEU A 200 -7.18 -13.66 2.16
C LEU A 200 -6.75 -14.50 3.37
N GLN A 201 -5.65 -14.14 4.04
CA GLN A 201 -4.96 -15.03 4.99
C GLN A 201 -4.99 -14.56 6.44
N ALA A 202 -5.22 -13.27 6.73
CA ALA A 202 -5.40 -12.82 8.10
C ALA A 202 -6.76 -13.30 8.65
N ALA A 203 -6.82 -13.50 9.99
CA ALA A 203 -8.02 -14.03 10.62
C ALA A 203 -9.07 -12.95 10.89
N SER A 204 -8.63 -11.71 11.20
CA SER A 204 -9.55 -10.67 11.70
C SER A 204 -9.04 -9.26 11.38
N PHE A 205 -9.98 -8.36 11.13
CA PHE A 205 -9.71 -6.94 11.01
C PHE A 205 -10.91 -6.10 11.47
N ALA A 206 -10.68 -4.81 11.66
CA ALA A 206 -11.74 -3.84 11.80
C ALA A 206 -11.38 -2.53 11.10
N VAL A 207 -12.40 -1.78 10.68
CA VAL A 207 -12.24 -0.39 10.28
C VAL A 207 -12.70 0.48 11.44
N VAL A 208 -11.83 1.39 11.90
CA VAL A 208 -12.08 2.22 13.08
C VAL A 208 -11.94 3.70 12.75
N ASP A 209 -12.59 4.54 13.55
CA ASP A 209 -12.39 5.98 13.50
C ASP A 209 -11.18 6.37 14.37
N ALA A 210 -10.33 7.23 13.83
CA ALA A 210 -9.16 7.75 14.53
C ALA A 210 -8.80 9.14 14.00
N PRO A 211 -8.03 9.94 14.75
CA PRO A 211 -7.44 11.17 14.23
C PRO A 211 -6.74 10.91 12.88
N ALA A 212 -6.83 11.84 11.94
CA ALA A 212 -6.46 11.57 10.55
C ALA A 212 -4.94 11.37 10.37
N LEU A 213 -4.58 10.48 9.44
CA LEU A 213 -3.34 10.58 8.69
C LEU A 213 -3.58 11.50 7.50
N LEU A 214 -2.67 12.41 7.27
CA LEU A 214 -2.73 13.40 6.19
C LEU A 214 -1.75 12.96 5.10
N TYR A 215 -2.33 12.44 4.01
CA TYR A 215 -1.62 11.94 2.85
C TYR A 215 -1.31 13.06 1.86
N ARG A 216 -0.03 13.39 1.68
CA ARG A 216 0.41 14.44 0.77
C ARG A 216 0.33 14.00 -0.69
N ARG A 217 -0.37 14.80 -1.50
CA ARG A 217 -0.53 14.59 -2.94
C ARG A 217 0.27 15.64 -3.72
N GLY A 218 0.71 15.24 -4.94
CA GLY A 218 1.40 16.17 -5.83
C GLY A 218 2.89 16.37 -5.53
N VAL A 219 3.48 15.54 -4.68
CA VAL A 219 4.92 15.52 -4.42
C VAL A 219 5.66 15.11 -5.69
N ALA A 220 6.65 15.91 -6.10
CA ALA A 220 7.39 15.67 -7.36
C ALA A 220 8.17 14.35 -7.35
N THR A 221 8.68 13.95 -6.18
CA THR A 221 9.43 12.70 -5.97
C THR A 221 8.54 11.47 -5.79
N SER A 222 7.21 11.65 -5.73
CA SER A 222 6.26 10.55 -5.51
C SER A 222 6.34 9.48 -6.60
N LEU A 223 6.40 8.21 -6.19
CA LEU A 223 6.37 7.06 -7.09
C LEU A 223 5.15 7.05 -8.02
N THR A 224 4.05 7.68 -7.61
CA THR A 224 2.86 7.83 -8.45
C THR A 224 3.07 8.80 -9.62
N GLN A 225 4.11 9.64 -9.61
CA GLN A 225 4.41 10.63 -10.65
C GLN A 225 5.49 10.17 -11.65
N VAL A 226 6.23 9.10 -11.35
CA VAL A 226 7.28 8.59 -12.25
C VAL A 226 6.71 8.14 -13.60
N ARG A 227 7.50 8.30 -14.66
CA ARG A 227 7.10 7.99 -16.06
C ARG A 227 8.12 7.08 -16.75
N ASP A 228 8.74 6.24 -16.00
CA ASP A 228 9.77 5.31 -16.45
C ASP A 228 9.33 3.84 -16.33
N ARG A 229 10.29 2.93 -16.50
CA ARG A 229 10.07 1.49 -16.49
C ARG A 229 9.39 0.97 -15.20
N ARG A 230 9.56 1.66 -14.07
CA ARG A 230 8.93 1.29 -12.80
C ARG A 230 7.40 1.25 -12.87
N GLN A 231 6.80 2.05 -13.75
CA GLN A 231 5.35 2.01 -13.99
C GLN A 231 4.85 0.71 -14.67
N LEU A 232 5.75 -0.14 -15.17
CA LEU A 232 5.40 -1.44 -15.75
C LEU A 232 5.14 -2.50 -14.65
N ASP A 233 5.62 -2.26 -13.44
CA ASP A 233 5.52 -3.22 -12.33
C ASP A 233 4.08 -3.56 -11.94
N PHE A 234 3.10 -2.70 -12.23
CA PHE A 234 1.70 -3.00 -11.92
C PHE A 234 1.20 -4.30 -12.56
N ALA A 235 1.68 -4.64 -13.78
CA ALA A 235 1.30 -5.88 -14.46
C ALA A 235 1.92 -7.10 -13.75
N ARG A 236 3.16 -6.97 -13.27
CA ARG A 236 3.84 -7.99 -12.46
C ARG A 236 3.17 -8.15 -11.10
N ALA A 237 2.83 -7.02 -10.46
CA ALA A 237 2.14 -7.01 -9.18
C ALA A 237 0.76 -7.69 -9.28
N MET A 238 0.01 -7.40 -10.34
CA MET A 238 -1.27 -8.09 -10.59
C MET A 238 -1.07 -9.56 -10.94
N GLY A 239 0.03 -9.93 -11.61
CA GLY A 239 0.41 -11.33 -11.78
C GLY A 239 0.55 -12.07 -10.45
N GLN A 240 1.21 -11.44 -9.47
CA GLN A 240 1.33 -11.98 -8.11
C GLN A 240 -0.02 -12.02 -7.35
N VAL A 241 -0.92 -11.04 -7.59
CA VAL A 241 -2.31 -11.12 -7.06
C VAL A 241 -3.02 -12.35 -7.62
N ILE A 242 -2.89 -12.60 -8.92
CA ILE A 242 -3.47 -13.81 -9.56
C ILE A 242 -2.91 -15.06 -8.88
N ASP A 243 -1.57 -15.15 -8.69
CA ASP A 243 -0.93 -16.31 -8.04
C ASP A 243 -1.50 -16.56 -6.63
N VAL A 244 -1.66 -15.51 -5.83
CA VAL A 244 -2.18 -15.60 -4.46
C VAL A 244 -3.64 -16.05 -4.44
N VAL A 245 -4.46 -15.54 -5.36
CA VAL A 245 -5.88 -15.91 -5.44
C VAL A 245 -6.08 -17.30 -6.01
N GLU A 246 -5.31 -17.72 -7.03
CA GLU A 246 -5.38 -19.06 -7.60
C GLU A 246 -5.03 -20.18 -6.59
N GLN A 247 -4.20 -19.85 -5.57
CA GLN A 247 -3.86 -20.77 -4.49
C GLN A 247 -4.86 -20.78 -3.34
N ASP A 248 -5.84 -19.87 -3.32
CA ASP A 248 -6.85 -19.80 -2.27
C ASP A 248 -7.98 -20.83 -2.50
N HIS A 249 -8.47 -21.41 -1.41
CA HIS A 249 -9.55 -22.41 -1.47
C HIS A 249 -10.90 -21.86 -1.97
N GLU A 250 -11.09 -20.53 -1.97
CA GLU A 250 -12.24 -19.83 -2.53
C GLU A 250 -11.87 -19.03 -3.81
N ALA A 251 -10.87 -19.48 -4.58
CA ALA A 251 -10.37 -18.79 -5.77
C ALA A 251 -11.50 -18.34 -6.72
N GLU A 252 -12.44 -19.22 -7.03
CA GLU A 252 -13.58 -18.94 -7.93
C GLU A 252 -14.43 -17.76 -7.41
N ARG A 253 -14.60 -17.64 -6.10
CA ARG A 253 -15.35 -16.54 -5.46
C ARG A 253 -14.70 -15.18 -5.69
N PHE A 254 -13.37 -15.10 -5.67
CA PHE A 254 -12.61 -13.85 -5.73
C PHE A 254 -12.11 -13.49 -7.13
N LEU A 255 -12.05 -14.45 -8.04
CA LEU A 255 -11.54 -14.26 -9.39
C LEU A 255 -12.23 -13.12 -10.16
N PRO A 256 -13.57 -12.94 -10.13
CA PRO A 256 -14.23 -11.82 -10.81
C PRO A 256 -13.73 -10.45 -10.31
N LYS A 257 -13.41 -10.32 -9.01
CA LYS A 257 -12.84 -9.11 -8.43
C LYS A 257 -11.40 -8.84 -8.93
N VAL A 258 -10.58 -9.88 -9.05
CA VAL A 258 -9.23 -9.80 -9.63
C VAL A 258 -9.30 -9.33 -11.07
N VAL A 259 -10.18 -9.94 -11.89
CA VAL A 259 -10.38 -9.56 -13.30
C VAL A 259 -10.77 -8.09 -13.43
N ARG A 260 -11.73 -7.63 -12.64
CA ARG A 260 -12.14 -6.23 -12.63
C ARG A 260 -11.00 -5.29 -12.26
N THR A 261 -10.26 -5.61 -11.19
CA THR A 261 -9.12 -4.80 -10.74
C THR A 261 -8.01 -4.75 -11.80
N ALA A 262 -7.67 -5.89 -12.41
CA ALA A 262 -6.69 -5.99 -13.49
C ALA A 262 -7.07 -5.14 -14.71
N LEU A 263 -8.32 -5.19 -15.14
CA LEU A 263 -8.84 -4.37 -16.25
C LEU A 263 -8.86 -2.88 -15.92
N ALA A 264 -9.27 -2.50 -14.70
CA ALA A 264 -9.29 -1.12 -14.25
C ALA A 264 -7.88 -0.51 -14.21
N LEU A 265 -6.91 -1.22 -13.61
CA LEU A 265 -5.51 -0.79 -13.55
C LEU A 265 -4.89 -0.72 -14.95
N SER A 266 -5.13 -1.72 -15.81
CA SER A 266 -4.67 -1.72 -17.20
C SER A 266 -5.17 -0.48 -17.94
N SER A 267 -6.45 -0.15 -17.81
CA SER A 267 -7.03 1.04 -18.40
C SER A 267 -6.38 2.32 -17.89
N HIS A 268 -6.18 2.44 -16.56
CA HIS A 268 -5.54 3.58 -15.92
C HIS A 268 -4.11 3.79 -16.44
N HIS A 269 -3.29 2.73 -16.45
CA HIS A 269 -1.89 2.81 -16.89
C HIS A 269 -1.77 3.09 -18.39
N LEU A 270 -2.66 2.55 -19.25
CA LEU A 270 -2.68 2.84 -20.67
C LEU A 270 -2.95 4.33 -20.99
N VAL A 271 -3.83 4.97 -20.21
CA VAL A 271 -4.06 6.42 -20.35
C VAL A 271 -2.80 7.21 -20.00
N ARG A 272 -2.14 6.85 -18.90
CA ARG A 272 -0.89 7.50 -18.45
C ARG A 272 0.28 7.23 -19.40
N ALA A 273 0.34 6.05 -20.01
CA ALA A 273 1.38 5.63 -20.94
C ALA A 273 1.49 6.53 -22.18
N ARG A 274 0.46 7.30 -22.51
CA ARG A 274 0.51 8.27 -23.62
C ARG A 274 1.68 9.26 -23.51
N ARG A 275 2.18 9.47 -22.30
CA ARG A 275 3.30 10.38 -21.99
C ARG A 275 4.66 9.65 -21.88
N MET A 276 4.71 8.34 -22.16
CA MET A 276 5.92 7.52 -22.15
C MET A 276 6.50 7.36 -23.55
N SER A 277 7.76 6.87 -23.65
CA SER A 277 8.38 6.53 -24.91
C SER A 277 7.60 5.45 -25.67
N PRO A 278 7.70 5.37 -27.00
CA PRO A 278 7.07 4.31 -27.80
C PRO A 278 7.44 2.91 -27.34
N GLN A 279 8.70 2.70 -26.94
CA GLN A 279 9.21 1.43 -26.45
C GLN A 279 8.51 1.02 -25.12
N LEU A 280 8.47 1.91 -24.13
CA LEU A 280 7.80 1.61 -22.85
C LEU A 280 6.30 1.38 -23.03
N ARG A 281 5.65 2.07 -23.98
CA ARG A 281 4.25 1.79 -24.33
C ARG A 281 4.04 0.40 -24.92
N ALA A 282 4.98 -0.07 -25.74
CA ALA A 282 4.93 -1.41 -26.32
C ALA A 282 5.11 -2.47 -25.22
N GLU A 283 6.13 -2.32 -24.36
CA GLU A 283 6.39 -3.19 -23.22
C GLU A 283 5.18 -3.25 -22.26
N MET A 284 4.57 -2.11 -21.96
CA MET A 284 3.36 -2.06 -21.11
C MET A 284 2.20 -2.86 -21.73
N ARG A 285 1.96 -2.71 -23.05
CA ARG A 285 0.90 -3.48 -23.74
C ARG A 285 1.18 -4.98 -23.69
N THR A 286 2.44 -5.38 -23.84
CA THR A 286 2.85 -6.78 -23.70
C THR A 286 2.59 -7.26 -22.30
N GLY A 287 3.05 -6.57 -21.25
CA GLY A 287 2.80 -6.96 -19.87
C GLY A 287 1.31 -7.06 -19.51
N ILE A 288 0.47 -6.12 -20.01
CA ILE A 288 -0.98 -6.18 -19.83
C ILE A 288 -1.57 -7.41 -20.53
N ARG A 289 -1.15 -7.68 -21.76
CA ARG A 289 -1.63 -8.85 -22.52
C ARG A 289 -1.27 -10.14 -21.82
N ASP A 290 -0.03 -10.27 -21.37
CA ASP A 290 0.48 -11.49 -20.72
C ASP A 290 -0.22 -11.71 -19.38
N MET A 291 -0.41 -10.66 -18.59
CA MET A 291 -1.16 -10.69 -17.33
C MET A 291 -2.63 -11.08 -17.55
N LEU A 292 -3.34 -10.41 -18.48
CA LEU A 292 -4.75 -10.70 -18.74
C LEU A 292 -4.95 -12.06 -19.42
N GLY A 293 -3.93 -12.55 -20.14
CA GLY A 293 -3.96 -13.90 -20.76
C GLY A 293 -3.88 -15.06 -19.75
N ARG A 294 -3.57 -14.78 -18.49
CA ARG A 294 -3.61 -15.75 -17.37
C ARG A 294 -5.02 -15.92 -16.79
N LEU A 295 -5.90 -14.94 -17.02
CA LEU A 295 -7.26 -14.94 -16.47
C LEU A 295 -8.22 -15.67 -17.41
N PRO A 296 -9.31 -16.32 -16.90
CA PRO A 296 -10.31 -16.97 -17.72
C PRO A 296 -10.92 -16.03 -18.75
N ALA A 297 -10.93 -16.44 -20.00
CA ALA A 297 -11.34 -15.58 -21.12
C ALA A 297 -12.81 -15.15 -21.06
N ASP A 298 -13.68 -16.02 -20.57
CA ASP A 298 -15.10 -15.78 -20.33
C ASP A 298 -15.32 -14.71 -19.25
N GLU A 299 -14.64 -14.80 -18.11
CA GLU A 299 -14.67 -13.80 -17.05
C GLU A 299 -14.15 -12.43 -17.54
N VAL A 300 -12.99 -12.42 -18.24
CA VAL A 300 -12.45 -11.19 -18.85
C VAL A 300 -13.46 -10.61 -19.83
N GLY A 301 -14.12 -11.43 -20.65
CA GLY A 301 -15.15 -11.03 -21.60
C GLY A 301 -16.37 -10.43 -20.92
N ALA A 302 -16.86 -11.07 -19.86
CA ALA A 302 -18.01 -10.62 -19.07
C ALA A 302 -17.77 -9.24 -18.43
N VAL A 303 -16.63 -9.06 -17.74
CA VAL A 303 -16.26 -7.78 -17.12
C VAL A 303 -16.00 -6.70 -18.16
N LEU A 304 -15.31 -7.04 -19.27
CA LEU A 304 -15.05 -6.12 -20.37
C LEU A 304 -16.34 -5.58 -21.00
N GLY A 305 -17.37 -6.41 -21.10
CA GLY A 305 -18.70 -6.03 -21.61
C GLY A 305 -19.40 -4.98 -20.75
N ARG A 306 -19.11 -4.92 -19.46
CA ARG A 306 -19.67 -3.94 -18.48
C ARG A 306 -18.90 -2.61 -18.43
N LEU A 307 -17.71 -2.52 -19.05
CA LEU A 307 -16.92 -1.28 -19.08
C LEU A 307 -17.53 -0.25 -20.05
N ASP A 308 -17.25 1.05 -19.76
CA ASP A 308 -17.58 2.13 -20.69
C ASP A 308 -16.92 1.96 -22.07
N GLY A 309 -17.54 2.51 -23.09
CA GLY A 309 -17.14 2.33 -24.49
C GLY A 309 -15.66 2.69 -24.79
N PRO A 310 -15.08 3.78 -24.25
CA PRO A 310 -13.68 4.12 -24.46
C PRO A 310 -12.71 3.10 -23.85
N ARG A 311 -12.91 2.71 -22.59
CA ARG A 311 -12.07 1.72 -21.88
C ARG A 311 -12.16 0.36 -22.53
N ARG A 312 -13.38 -0.10 -22.83
CA ARG A 312 -13.62 -1.35 -23.54
C ARG A 312 -12.89 -1.42 -24.88
N ARG A 313 -12.96 -0.37 -25.70
CA ARG A 313 -12.29 -0.35 -27.02
C ARG A 313 -10.77 -0.49 -26.91
N VAL A 314 -10.14 0.18 -25.96
CA VAL A 314 -8.68 0.13 -25.77
C VAL A 314 -8.24 -1.26 -25.34
N LEU A 315 -8.89 -1.84 -24.35
CA LEU A 315 -8.56 -3.17 -23.80
C LEU A 315 -8.88 -4.30 -24.81
N ALA A 316 -10.03 -4.24 -25.47
CA ALA A 316 -10.40 -5.21 -26.49
C ALA A 316 -9.42 -5.23 -27.68
N ARG A 317 -8.79 -4.09 -28.01
CA ARG A 317 -7.75 -4.04 -29.05
C ARG A 317 -6.49 -4.80 -28.64
N ILE A 318 -6.08 -4.68 -27.37
CA ILE A 318 -4.90 -5.38 -26.83
C ILE A 318 -5.15 -6.88 -26.79
N LEU A 319 -6.34 -7.32 -26.31
CA LEU A 319 -6.71 -8.73 -26.24
C LEU A 319 -6.84 -9.39 -27.62
N ARG A 320 -7.40 -8.68 -28.62
CA ARG A 320 -7.49 -9.23 -29.99
C ARG A 320 -6.13 -9.43 -30.66
N GLN A 321 -5.11 -8.65 -30.27
CA GLN A 321 -3.74 -8.86 -30.77
C GLN A 321 -3.10 -10.12 -30.17
N ALA A 322 -3.58 -10.61 -29.02
CA ALA A 322 -3.17 -11.87 -28.41
C ALA A 322 -3.72 -13.11 -29.15
N GLY A 323 -4.97 -13.05 -29.61
CA GLY A 323 -5.62 -14.16 -30.35
C GLY A 323 -5.12 -14.35 -31.78
N ARG A 324 -4.37 -13.36 -32.32
CA ARG A 324 -3.75 -13.47 -33.67
C ARG A 324 -2.31 -14.00 -33.63
N ALA A 325 -1.73 -14.16 -32.45
CA ALA A 325 -0.37 -14.67 -32.26
C ALA A 325 -0.34 -16.13 -31.73
N ARG A 326 -1.49 -16.76 -31.63
CA ARG A 326 -1.69 -18.21 -31.44
C ARG A 326 -2.37 -18.74 -32.70
#